data_9c11b847e8d0a5bed18d4ccb7c6c3b9c
#
_entry.id   9c11b847e8d0a5bed18d4ccb7c6c3b9c
#
_cell.length_a   1.000
_cell.length_b   1.000
_cell.length_c   1.000
_cell.angle_alpha   90.00
_cell.angle_beta   90.00
_cell.angle_gamma   90.00
#
_symmetry.space_group_name_H-M   'P 1'
#
loop_
_entity.id
_entity.type
_entity.pdbx_description
1 polymer ?
#
loop_
_entity_poly.entity_id
_entity_poly.type
_entity_poly.pdbx_seq_one_letter_code
_entity_poly.pdbx_strand_id
1 'polypeptide(L)'
;LLEQISDLYEEHKAEQNHEKKREIYRKIDEVSQEASKYAIANEYDKAISSLGASGTNAHTWFDETVYKNNIPNNELEKWLKIERERFSGMVLRLFHTELESVYEEFNRAQDNDSRLVNYELMDALFPLHPNGQQTTLGKAEHLRNPSMKAIHKYFDEYYVPNNYAFVLVGDLDFDATITLIDKYFGSLPYSELPPKNKIVEKPITEIVKRT
;
A
#
# COMPACT_ATOMS: atom_id res chain seq x y z
N LEU A 1 11.53 -8.73 -16.99
CA LEU A 1 10.89 -7.41 -17.14
C LEU A 1 10.71 -6.70 -15.81
N LEU A 2 10.07 -7.30 -14.78
CA LEU A 2 9.82 -6.64 -13.50
C LEU A 2 11.10 -6.23 -12.77
N GLU A 3 12.13 -7.07 -12.79
CA GLU A 3 13.44 -6.74 -12.23
C GLU A 3 14.09 -5.57 -13.00
N GLN A 4 13.99 -5.59 -14.34
CA GLN A 4 14.46 -4.49 -15.16
C GLN A 4 13.74 -3.17 -14.87
N ILE A 5 12.41 -3.19 -14.68
CA ILE A 5 11.64 -2.01 -14.28
C ILE A 5 12.11 -1.51 -12.91
N SER A 6 12.31 -2.43 -11.96
CA SER A 6 12.79 -2.11 -10.62
C SER A 6 14.17 -1.43 -10.66
N ASP A 7 15.10 -1.95 -11.44
CA ASP A 7 16.43 -1.37 -11.58
C ASP A 7 16.40 0.00 -12.28
N LEU A 8 15.58 0.16 -13.31
CA LEU A 8 15.38 1.45 -13.98
C LEU A 8 14.78 2.51 -13.04
N TYR A 9 13.88 2.14 -12.11
CA TYR A 9 13.39 3.07 -11.10
C TYR A 9 14.49 3.49 -10.12
N GLU A 10 15.38 2.59 -9.70
CA GLU A 10 16.52 2.95 -8.86
C GLU A 10 17.50 3.88 -9.61
N GLU A 11 17.77 3.60 -10.89
CA GLU A 11 18.58 4.47 -11.76
C GLU A 11 17.94 5.85 -11.91
N HIS A 12 16.63 5.91 -12.20
CA HIS A 12 15.87 7.15 -12.30
C HIS A 12 15.93 7.97 -11.01
N LYS A 13 15.80 7.31 -9.86
CA LYS A 13 15.86 7.97 -8.55
C LYS A 13 17.24 8.57 -8.26
N ALA A 14 18.30 7.88 -8.67
CA ALA A 14 19.69 8.32 -8.45
C ALA A 14 20.16 9.41 -9.43
N GLU A 15 19.57 9.48 -10.64
CA GLU A 15 19.99 10.41 -11.69
C GLU A 15 19.62 11.86 -11.36
N GLN A 16 20.58 12.77 -11.53
CA GLN A 16 20.41 14.23 -11.30
C GLN A 16 20.23 15.02 -12.60
N ASN A 17 20.69 14.48 -13.73
CA ASN A 17 20.55 15.15 -15.01
C ASN A 17 19.12 14.98 -15.56
N HIS A 18 18.42 16.08 -15.78
CA HIS A 18 17.02 16.09 -16.20
C HIS A 18 16.77 15.39 -17.56
N GLU A 19 17.70 15.53 -18.51
CA GLU A 19 17.53 14.88 -19.82
C GLU A 19 17.68 13.37 -19.72
N LYS A 20 18.74 12.91 -19.03
CA LYS A 20 18.94 11.48 -18.76
C LYS A 20 17.81 10.89 -17.96
N LYS A 21 17.32 11.61 -16.95
CA LYS A 21 16.17 11.20 -16.15
C LYS A 21 14.91 10.97 -16.99
N ARG A 22 14.65 11.84 -17.99
CA ARG A 22 13.55 11.67 -18.94
C ARG A 22 13.77 10.45 -19.85
N GLU A 23 15.01 10.19 -20.27
CA GLU A 23 15.33 9.01 -21.08
C GLU A 23 15.10 7.72 -20.32
N ILE A 24 15.53 7.68 -19.03
CA ILE A 24 15.28 6.53 -18.15
C ILE A 24 13.77 6.33 -17.97
N TYR A 25 13.01 7.41 -17.75
CA TYR A 25 11.56 7.31 -17.58
C TYR A 25 10.86 6.75 -18.84
N ARG A 26 11.28 7.13 -20.03
CA ARG A 26 10.77 6.52 -21.29
C ARG A 26 11.05 5.02 -21.36
N LYS A 27 12.24 4.59 -20.91
CA LYS A 27 12.57 3.16 -20.86
C LYS A 27 11.69 2.43 -19.83
N ILE A 28 11.42 3.06 -18.69
CA ILE A 28 10.47 2.50 -17.70
C ILE A 28 9.11 2.30 -18.33
N ASP A 29 8.59 3.29 -19.05
CA ASP A 29 7.30 3.22 -19.73
C ASP A 29 7.29 2.09 -20.79
N GLU A 30 8.29 2.03 -21.69
CA GLU A 30 8.41 0.98 -22.71
C GLU A 30 8.42 -0.43 -22.10
N VAL A 31 9.26 -0.67 -21.08
CA VAL A 31 9.36 -1.98 -20.43
C VAL A 31 8.09 -2.31 -19.62
N SER A 32 7.45 -1.30 -19.04
CA SER A 32 6.18 -1.46 -18.32
C SER A 32 5.03 -1.81 -19.27
N GLN A 33 4.98 -1.21 -20.45
CA GLN A 33 4.02 -1.58 -21.49
C GLN A 33 4.22 -3.02 -21.97
N GLU A 34 5.46 -3.47 -22.10
CA GLU A 34 5.74 -4.87 -22.44
C GLU A 34 5.31 -5.82 -21.30
N ALA A 35 5.60 -5.47 -20.05
CA ALA A 35 5.22 -6.25 -18.88
C ALA A 35 3.69 -6.34 -18.71
N SER A 36 2.96 -5.28 -19.06
CA SER A 36 1.50 -5.23 -18.94
C SER A 36 0.79 -6.27 -19.80
N LYS A 37 1.38 -6.73 -20.88
CA LYS A 37 0.83 -7.80 -21.75
C LYS A 37 0.69 -9.14 -21.01
N TYR A 38 1.44 -9.33 -19.93
CA TYR A 38 1.41 -10.53 -19.09
C TYR A 38 0.59 -10.34 -17.80
N ALA A 39 -0.11 -9.22 -17.67
CA ALA A 39 -0.96 -8.92 -16.54
C ALA A 39 -2.45 -8.96 -16.91
N ILE A 40 -3.26 -9.38 -15.97
CA ILE A 40 -4.71 -9.27 -16.08
C ILE A 40 -5.12 -8.06 -15.22
N ALA A 41 -5.59 -7.00 -15.85
CA ALA A 41 -6.10 -5.84 -15.13
C ALA A 41 -7.27 -6.24 -14.22
N ASN A 42 -7.24 -5.74 -12.99
CA ASN A 42 -8.25 -6.00 -11.96
C ASN A 42 -8.48 -7.50 -11.70
N GLU A 43 -7.41 -8.32 -11.75
CA GLU A 43 -7.50 -9.77 -11.55
C GLU A 43 -8.12 -10.13 -10.19
N TYR A 44 -7.70 -9.44 -9.13
CA TYR A 44 -8.24 -9.63 -7.79
C TYR A 44 -9.74 -9.33 -7.74
N ASP A 45 -10.18 -8.19 -8.27
CA ASP A 45 -11.60 -7.81 -8.27
C ASP A 45 -12.46 -8.81 -9.05
N LYS A 46 -11.94 -9.32 -10.17
CA LYS A 46 -12.61 -10.37 -10.95
C LYS A 46 -12.73 -11.67 -10.15
N ALA A 47 -11.66 -12.06 -9.46
CA ALA A 47 -11.65 -13.28 -8.64
C ALA A 47 -12.66 -13.16 -7.48
N ILE A 48 -12.62 -12.06 -6.73
CA ILE A 48 -13.53 -11.81 -5.60
C ILE A 48 -14.99 -11.66 -6.07
N SER A 49 -15.24 -10.93 -7.16
CA SER A 49 -16.58 -10.77 -7.72
C SER A 49 -17.17 -12.10 -8.20
N SER A 50 -16.34 -13.04 -8.68
CA SER A 50 -16.80 -14.38 -9.09
C SER A 50 -17.34 -15.21 -7.92
N LEU A 51 -16.99 -14.86 -6.69
CA LEU A 51 -17.56 -15.44 -5.46
C LEU A 51 -18.90 -14.82 -5.07
N GLY A 52 -19.36 -13.79 -5.78
CA GLY A 52 -20.53 -13.00 -5.39
C GLY A 52 -20.20 -11.89 -4.36
N ALA A 53 -18.94 -11.51 -4.24
CA ALA A 53 -18.53 -10.46 -3.33
C ALA A 53 -19.05 -9.09 -3.76
N SER A 54 -19.27 -8.23 -2.77
CA SER A 54 -19.64 -6.82 -2.94
C SER A 54 -18.86 -5.95 -1.95
N GLY A 55 -18.84 -4.63 -2.19
CA GLY A 55 -18.20 -3.69 -1.27
C GLY A 55 -16.70 -3.94 -1.07
N THR A 56 -16.03 -4.55 -2.05
CA THR A 56 -14.58 -4.71 -2.06
C THR A 56 -13.91 -3.33 -2.01
N ASN A 57 -13.10 -3.10 -1.00
CA ASN A 57 -12.40 -1.84 -0.82
C ASN A 57 -11.19 -2.02 0.11
N ALA A 58 -10.32 -1.01 0.15
CA ALA A 58 -9.23 -0.93 1.10
C ALA A 58 -9.03 0.52 1.55
N HIS A 59 -8.46 0.70 2.74
CA HIS A 59 -8.01 2.00 3.20
C HIS A 59 -6.73 1.87 4.02
N THR A 60 -5.94 2.94 4.00
CA THR A 60 -4.73 3.07 4.80
C THR A 60 -4.91 4.21 5.80
N TRP A 61 -4.54 3.95 7.04
CA TRP A 61 -4.39 4.93 8.09
C TRP A 61 -2.95 4.94 8.61
N PHE A 62 -2.65 5.72 9.63
CA PHE A 62 -1.27 5.87 10.12
C PHE A 62 -0.66 4.56 10.64
N ASP A 63 -1.45 3.71 11.29
CA ASP A 63 -0.99 2.48 11.93
C ASP A 63 -1.61 1.20 11.34
N GLU A 64 -2.44 1.33 10.31
CA GLU A 64 -3.14 0.18 9.72
C GLU A 64 -3.37 0.32 8.23
N THR A 65 -3.44 -0.81 7.54
CA THR A 65 -4.04 -0.95 6.21
C THR A 65 -5.12 -2.02 6.31
N VAL A 66 -6.35 -1.66 5.97
CA VAL A 66 -7.51 -2.54 6.06
C VAL A 66 -8.00 -2.90 4.68
N TYR A 67 -8.16 -4.19 4.43
CA TYR A 67 -8.78 -4.76 3.23
C TYR A 67 -10.12 -5.37 3.61
N LYS A 68 -11.17 -5.07 2.89
CA LYS A 68 -12.52 -5.51 3.22
C LYS A 68 -13.30 -6.03 2.02
N ASN A 69 -14.06 -7.09 2.25
CA ASN A 69 -14.96 -7.70 1.29
C ASN A 69 -16.25 -8.11 2.02
N ASN A 70 -17.39 -7.96 1.36
CA ASN A 70 -18.62 -8.63 1.76
C ASN A 70 -18.77 -9.85 0.85
N ILE A 71 -18.73 -11.05 1.41
CA ILE A 71 -18.82 -12.30 0.68
C ILE A 71 -19.99 -13.15 1.17
N PRO A 72 -20.61 -14.00 0.35
CA PRO A 72 -21.52 -15.04 0.83
C PRO A 72 -20.80 -15.99 1.81
N ASN A 73 -21.46 -16.38 2.90
CA ASN A 73 -20.85 -17.20 3.94
C ASN A 73 -20.35 -18.58 3.44
N ASN A 74 -21.01 -19.14 2.43
CA ASN A 74 -20.61 -20.40 1.78
C ASN A 74 -19.33 -20.27 0.92
N GLU A 75 -18.83 -19.07 0.68
CA GLU A 75 -17.64 -18.82 -0.12
C GLU A 75 -16.39 -18.50 0.74
N LEU A 76 -16.51 -18.58 2.07
CA LEU A 76 -15.43 -18.25 3.01
C LEU A 76 -14.13 -18.99 2.68
N GLU A 77 -14.18 -20.29 2.39
CA GLU A 77 -12.97 -21.06 2.11
C GLU A 77 -12.29 -20.61 0.80
N LYS A 78 -13.07 -20.30 -0.24
CA LYS A 78 -12.51 -19.82 -1.50
C LYS A 78 -11.91 -18.41 -1.32
N TRP A 79 -12.58 -17.55 -0.55
CA TRP A 79 -12.06 -16.24 -0.20
C TRP A 79 -10.72 -16.36 0.54
N LEU A 80 -10.61 -17.23 1.55
CA LEU A 80 -9.36 -17.46 2.28
C LEU A 80 -8.22 -17.95 1.36
N LYS A 81 -8.52 -18.74 0.33
CA LYS A 81 -7.53 -19.15 -0.68
C LYS A 81 -7.02 -17.97 -1.49
N ILE A 82 -7.92 -17.09 -1.94
CA ILE A 82 -7.54 -15.89 -2.70
C ILE A 82 -6.71 -14.96 -1.83
N GLU A 83 -7.14 -14.70 -0.58
CA GLU A 83 -6.38 -13.85 0.34
C GLU A 83 -5.03 -14.46 0.71
N ARG A 84 -4.96 -15.79 0.88
CA ARG A 84 -3.69 -16.48 1.12
C ARG A 84 -2.71 -16.27 -0.02
N GLU A 85 -3.17 -16.41 -1.26
CA GLU A 85 -2.34 -16.17 -2.46
C GLU A 85 -1.89 -14.71 -2.52
N ARG A 86 -2.82 -13.77 -2.32
CA ARG A 86 -2.56 -12.33 -2.33
C ARG A 86 -1.50 -11.91 -1.30
N PHE A 87 -1.55 -12.48 -0.09
CA PHE A 87 -0.61 -12.15 0.99
C PHE A 87 0.63 -13.05 1.04
N SER A 88 0.77 -14.03 0.14
CA SER A 88 1.95 -14.89 0.08
C SER A 88 3.15 -14.26 -0.60
N GLY A 89 2.92 -13.24 -1.43
CA GLY A 89 3.97 -12.55 -2.13
C GLY A 89 3.44 -11.42 -2.99
N MET A 90 4.18 -10.35 -3.07
CA MET A 90 3.80 -9.17 -3.86
C MET A 90 4.43 -9.21 -5.24
N VAL A 91 3.62 -9.05 -6.29
CA VAL A 91 4.07 -8.97 -7.68
C VAL A 91 3.56 -7.69 -8.31
N LEU A 92 4.43 -6.74 -8.55
CA LEU A 92 4.10 -5.38 -9.02
C LEU A 92 4.02 -5.30 -10.56
N ARG A 93 3.14 -6.10 -11.19
CA ARG A 93 3.04 -6.20 -12.67
C ARG A 93 2.59 -4.91 -13.34
N LEU A 94 1.72 -4.14 -12.71
CA LEU A 94 1.15 -2.89 -13.24
C LEU A 94 1.61 -1.67 -12.42
N PHE A 95 2.75 -1.77 -11.76
CA PHE A 95 3.25 -0.73 -10.85
C PHE A 95 3.26 0.66 -11.46
N HIS A 96 3.73 0.79 -12.71
CA HIS A 96 3.85 2.08 -13.39
C HIS A 96 2.47 2.76 -13.54
N THR A 97 1.47 2.04 -14.02
CA THR A 97 0.11 2.56 -14.18
C THR A 97 -0.56 2.90 -12.84
N GLU A 98 -0.38 2.03 -11.85
CA GLU A 98 -0.92 2.25 -10.50
C GLU A 98 -0.27 3.46 -9.82
N LEU A 99 1.03 3.65 -10.01
CA LEU A 99 1.74 4.82 -9.50
C LEU A 99 1.18 6.12 -10.06
N GLU A 100 0.88 6.17 -11.36
CA GLU A 100 0.26 7.34 -12.00
C GLU A 100 -1.13 7.62 -11.41
N SER A 101 -1.93 6.58 -11.16
CA SER A 101 -3.23 6.71 -10.51
C SER A 101 -3.12 7.28 -9.09
N VAL A 102 -2.16 6.81 -8.29
CA VAL A 102 -1.90 7.34 -6.95
C VAL A 102 -1.41 8.79 -7.01
N TYR A 103 -0.59 9.13 -8.00
CA TYR A 103 -0.12 10.50 -8.20
C TYR A 103 -1.26 11.46 -8.57
N GLU A 104 -2.21 11.02 -9.39
CA GLU A 104 -3.42 11.79 -9.70
C GLU A 104 -4.33 11.95 -8.47
N GLU A 105 -4.44 10.93 -7.63
CA GLU A 105 -5.15 11.04 -6.35
C GLU A 105 -4.47 12.05 -5.42
N PHE A 106 -3.14 12.03 -5.34
CA PHE A 106 -2.37 13.02 -4.61
C PHE A 106 -2.66 14.44 -5.13
N ASN A 107 -2.62 14.67 -6.45
CA ASN A 107 -2.90 15.98 -7.04
C ASN A 107 -4.31 16.47 -6.68
N ARG A 108 -5.33 15.61 -6.84
CA ARG A 108 -6.70 15.95 -6.43
C ARG A 108 -6.85 16.30 -4.95
N ALA A 109 -6.02 15.68 -4.10
CA ALA A 109 -6.00 16.00 -2.68
C ALA A 109 -5.46 17.40 -2.39
N GLN A 110 -4.59 17.93 -3.25
CA GLN A 110 -4.06 19.30 -3.13
C GLN A 110 -5.07 20.40 -3.52
N ASP A 111 -6.13 20.06 -4.24
CA ASP A 111 -7.19 21.00 -4.62
C ASP A 111 -8.23 21.23 -3.49
N ASN A 112 -8.02 20.68 -2.29
CA ASN A 112 -8.92 20.77 -1.15
C ASN A 112 -8.31 21.63 -0.04
N ASP A 113 -8.74 22.88 0.07
CA ASP A 113 -8.25 23.85 1.05
C ASP A 113 -8.36 23.36 2.50
N SER A 114 -9.48 22.72 2.87
CA SER A 114 -9.66 22.19 4.23
C SER A 114 -8.63 21.09 4.55
N ARG A 115 -8.25 20.30 3.56
CA ARG A 115 -7.21 19.28 3.70
C ARG A 115 -5.83 19.91 3.85
N LEU A 116 -5.53 20.95 3.07
CA LEU A 116 -4.26 21.67 3.17
C LEU A 116 -4.12 22.35 4.54
N VAL A 117 -5.18 23.01 5.03
CA VAL A 117 -5.20 23.59 6.38
C VAL A 117 -4.96 22.53 7.46
N ASN A 118 -5.58 21.35 7.30
CA ASN A 118 -5.35 20.26 8.25
C ASN A 118 -3.90 19.74 8.20
N TYR A 119 -3.27 19.68 7.03
CA TYR A 119 -1.86 19.27 6.90
C TYR A 119 -0.93 20.24 7.63
N GLU A 120 -1.14 21.55 7.43
CA GLU A 120 -0.38 22.59 8.13
C GLU A 120 -0.60 22.55 9.65
N LEU A 121 -1.83 22.27 10.08
CA LEU A 121 -2.15 22.11 11.49
C LEU A 121 -1.42 20.89 12.08
N MET A 122 -1.46 19.75 11.39
CA MET A 122 -0.79 18.53 11.85
C MET A 122 0.73 18.69 11.89
N ASP A 123 1.34 19.33 10.89
CA ASP A 123 2.77 19.67 10.89
C ASP A 123 3.14 20.56 12.08
N ALA A 124 2.32 21.56 12.39
CA ALA A 124 2.55 22.44 13.53
C ALA A 124 2.39 21.74 14.89
N LEU A 125 1.43 20.81 15.00
CA LEU A 125 1.20 20.06 16.24
C LEU A 125 2.20 18.92 16.46
N PHE A 126 2.67 18.29 15.37
CA PHE A 126 3.50 17.08 15.39
C PHE A 126 4.75 17.24 14.51
N PRO A 127 5.65 18.18 14.82
CA PRO A 127 6.82 18.47 13.98
C PRO A 127 7.85 17.34 13.90
N LEU A 128 7.81 16.36 14.79
CA LEU A 128 8.72 15.21 14.81
C LEU A 128 8.00 13.90 14.47
N HIS A 129 6.71 13.81 14.77
CA HIS A 129 5.94 12.58 14.60
C HIS A 129 5.49 12.40 13.13
N PRO A 130 5.50 11.17 12.59
CA PRO A 130 5.04 10.90 11.22
C PRO A 130 3.65 11.46 10.90
N ASN A 131 2.74 11.52 11.87
CA ASN A 131 1.40 12.08 11.71
C ASN A 131 1.38 13.55 11.26
N GLY A 132 2.43 14.33 11.58
CA GLY A 132 2.58 15.69 11.11
C GLY A 132 3.47 15.80 9.87
N GLN A 133 4.42 14.86 9.70
CA GLN A 133 5.46 14.96 8.69
C GLN A 133 5.05 14.44 7.31
N GLN A 134 4.03 13.61 7.24
CA GLN A 134 3.52 13.08 5.99
C GLN A 134 2.05 12.67 6.11
N THR A 135 1.38 12.60 4.96
CA THR A 135 0.02 12.08 4.86
C THR A 135 0.03 10.60 4.48
N THR A 136 -1.12 9.93 4.54
CA THR A 136 -1.27 8.56 4.04
C THR A 136 -1.06 8.43 2.52
N LEU A 137 -1.18 9.55 1.78
CA LEU A 137 -0.84 9.63 0.35
C LEU A 137 0.67 9.83 0.12
N GLY A 138 1.45 10.09 1.18
CA GLY A 138 2.87 10.34 1.09
C GLY A 138 3.22 11.75 0.62
N LYS A 139 4.38 11.87 -0.02
CA LYS A 139 4.92 13.14 -0.55
C LYS A 139 5.09 13.06 -2.06
N ALA A 140 4.86 14.18 -2.76
CA ALA A 140 5.01 14.26 -4.22
C ALA A 140 6.38 13.79 -4.72
N GLU A 141 7.45 14.13 -4.00
CA GLU A 141 8.81 13.72 -4.37
C GLU A 141 9.02 12.20 -4.31
N HIS A 142 8.38 11.51 -3.36
CA HIS A 142 8.44 10.05 -3.25
C HIS A 142 7.66 9.38 -4.37
N LEU A 143 6.52 9.93 -4.75
CA LEU A 143 5.71 9.43 -5.87
C LEU A 143 6.39 9.66 -7.23
N ARG A 144 7.16 10.76 -7.37
CA ARG A 144 7.94 11.02 -8.59
C ARG A 144 9.22 10.19 -8.69
N ASN A 145 9.74 9.73 -7.57
CA ASN A 145 10.99 8.96 -7.50
C ASN A 145 10.80 7.71 -6.64
N PRO A 146 9.89 6.81 -7.01
CA PRO A 146 9.61 5.62 -6.21
C PRO A 146 10.79 4.64 -6.23
N SER A 147 10.80 3.73 -5.28
CA SER A 147 11.70 2.59 -5.23
C SER A 147 10.88 1.31 -5.10
N MET A 148 10.83 0.50 -6.15
CA MET A 148 10.16 -0.80 -6.09
C MET A 148 10.86 -1.72 -5.07
N LYS A 149 12.18 -1.63 -4.94
CA LYS A 149 12.96 -2.39 -3.94
C LYS A 149 12.54 -2.03 -2.51
N ALA A 150 12.32 -0.74 -2.23
CA ALA A 150 11.84 -0.30 -0.92
C ALA A 150 10.40 -0.77 -0.64
N ILE A 151 9.53 -0.81 -1.66
CA ILE A 151 8.16 -1.31 -1.54
C ILE A 151 8.16 -2.82 -1.24
N HIS A 152 8.96 -3.61 -1.96
CA HIS A 152 9.13 -5.04 -1.67
C HIS A 152 9.65 -5.26 -0.24
N LYS A 153 10.70 -4.52 0.15
CA LYS A 153 11.25 -4.60 1.51
C LYS A 153 10.19 -4.29 2.57
N TYR A 154 9.38 -3.24 2.35
CA TYR A 154 8.29 -2.89 3.27
C TYR A 154 7.25 -4.02 3.36
N PHE A 155 6.88 -4.62 2.23
CA PHE A 155 5.96 -5.74 2.21
C PHE A 155 6.52 -6.93 3.01
N ASP A 156 7.76 -7.32 2.76
CA ASP A 156 8.43 -8.45 3.43
C ASP A 156 8.58 -8.21 4.95
N GLU A 157 8.76 -6.96 5.38
CA GLU A 157 8.90 -6.60 6.80
C GLU A 157 7.56 -6.54 7.56
N TYR A 158 6.49 -6.06 6.92
CA TYR A 158 5.24 -5.72 7.62
C TYR A 158 4.07 -6.64 7.26
N TYR A 159 4.07 -7.27 6.08
CA TYR A 159 3.02 -8.18 5.66
C TYR A 159 3.34 -9.62 6.08
N VAL A 160 3.40 -9.83 7.37
CA VAL A 160 3.76 -11.09 8.02
C VAL A 160 2.61 -11.56 8.93
N PRO A 161 2.42 -12.86 9.14
CA PRO A 161 1.22 -13.41 9.77
C PRO A 161 0.99 -12.89 11.19
N ASN A 162 2.05 -12.65 11.95
CA ASN A 162 1.96 -12.10 13.30
C ASN A 162 1.68 -10.58 13.34
N ASN A 163 1.53 -9.94 12.18
CA ASN A 163 1.07 -8.56 12.02
C ASN A 163 -0.30 -8.46 11.33
N TYR A 164 -0.99 -9.59 11.13
CA TYR A 164 -2.33 -9.64 10.56
C TYR A 164 -3.40 -9.78 11.64
N ALA A 165 -4.56 -9.18 11.38
CA ALA A 165 -5.77 -9.44 12.12
C ALA A 165 -6.90 -9.79 11.14
N PHE A 166 -7.56 -10.92 11.36
CA PHE A 166 -8.79 -11.27 10.67
C PHE A 166 -9.99 -10.81 11.49
N VAL A 167 -10.83 -9.99 10.90
CA VAL A 167 -12.09 -9.54 11.50
C VAL A 167 -13.23 -10.04 10.61
N LEU A 168 -13.90 -11.09 11.04
CA LEU A 168 -15.00 -11.71 10.31
C LEU A 168 -16.30 -11.49 11.09
N VAL A 169 -17.32 -10.96 10.40
CA VAL A 169 -18.64 -10.68 10.99
C VAL A 169 -19.71 -11.22 10.07
N GLY A 170 -20.59 -12.04 10.59
CA GLY A 170 -21.68 -12.65 9.81
C GLY A 170 -22.19 -13.94 10.44
N ASP A 171 -22.95 -14.70 9.65
CA ASP A 171 -23.42 -16.03 10.01
C ASP A 171 -22.28 -17.03 9.82
N LEU A 172 -21.49 -17.27 10.88
CA LEU A 172 -20.28 -18.07 10.85
C LEU A 172 -20.27 -19.05 12.03
N ASP A 173 -19.88 -20.28 11.74
CA ASP A 173 -19.47 -21.22 12.81
C ASP A 173 -18.05 -20.84 13.26
N PHE A 174 -17.89 -20.54 14.55
CA PHE A 174 -16.65 -20.02 15.10
C PHE A 174 -15.49 -21.02 14.98
N ASP A 175 -15.69 -22.26 15.40
CA ASP A 175 -14.63 -23.28 15.42
C ASP A 175 -14.23 -23.72 14.02
N ALA A 176 -15.21 -23.89 13.14
CA ALA A 176 -14.96 -24.20 11.73
C ALA A 176 -14.22 -23.05 11.01
N THR A 177 -14.58 -21.79 11.33
CA THR A 177 -13.93 -20.61 10.76
C THR A 177 -12.46 -20.52 11.19
N ILE A 178 -12.16 -20.71 12.48
CA ILE A 178 -10.78 -20.74 12.99
C ILE A 178 -9.98 -21.86 12.32
N THR A 179 -10.56 -23.04 12.20
CA THR A 179 -9.91 -24.18 11.54
C THR A 179 -9.56 -23.87 10.09
N LEU A 180 -10.44 -23.18 9.37
CA LEU A 180 -10.18 -22.75 7.99
C LEU A 180 -9.07 -21.69 7.92
N ILE A 181 -9.06 -20.70 8.80
CA ILE A 181 -8.01 -19.69 8.85
C ILE A 181 -6.66 -20.36 9.14
N ASP A 182 -6.61 -21.24 10.12
CA ASP A 182 -5.39 -21.98 10.48
C ASP A 182 -4.88 -22.84 9.32
N LYS A 183 -5.78 -23.51 8.61
CA LYS A 183 -5.45 -24.30 7.41
C LYS A 183 -4.71 -23.50 6.34
N TYR A 184 -5.11 -22.24 6.10
CA TYR A 184 -4.55 -21.42 5.02
C TYR A 184 -3.42 -20.50 5.48
N PHE A 185 -3.45 -20.01 6.71
CA PHE A 185 -2.50 -19.01 7.23
C PHE A 185 -1.59 -19.53 8.32
N GLY A 186 -1.94 -20.64 9.02
CA GLY A 186 -1.18 -21.17 10.15
C GLY A 186 0.22 -21.67 9.80
N SER A 187 0.47 -22.00 8.51
CA SER A 187 1.80 -22.41 8.04
C SER A 187 2.73 -21.25 7.68
N LEU A 188 2.25 -20.01 7.71
CA LEU A 188 3.09 -18.86 7.43
C LEU A 188 4.12 -18.67 8.54
N PRO A 189 5.41 -18.41 8.19
CA PRO A 189 6.45 -18.27 9.18
C PRO A 189 6.28 -16.97 9.97
N TYR A 190 6.50 -17.04 11.27
CA TYR A 190 6.68 -15.86 12.10
C TYR A 190 7.87 -15.03 11.63
N SER A 191 7.74 -13.71 11.65
CA SER A 191 8.83 -12.78 11.38
C SER A 191 8.94 -11.74 12.48
N GLU A 192 10.17 -11.34 12.82
CA GLU A 192 10.39 -10.27 13.77
C GLU A 192 10.03 -8.92 13.12
N LEU A 193 9.13 -8.18 13.76
CA LEU A 193 8.74 -6.86 13.29
C LEU A 193 9.82 -5.82 13.64
N PRO A 194 10.05 -4.83 12.77
CA PRO A 194 10.91 -3.72 13.12
C PRO A 194 10.43 -3.03 14.40
N PRO A 195 11.34 -2.58 15.28
CA PRO A 195 10.97 -1.92 16.51
C PRO A 195 10.22 -0.61 16.23
N LYS A 196 9.09 -0.42 16.91
CA LYS A 196 8.36 0.86 16.84
C LYS A 196 9.15 1.95 17.54
N ASN A 197 9.58 2.97 16.80
CA ASN A 197 10.21 4.14 17.38
C ASN A 197 9.19 4.97 18.16
N LYS A 198 9.39 5.11 19.47
CA LYS A 198 8.56 5.98 20.28
C LYS A 198 9.03 7.42 20.12
N ILE A 199 8.35 8.17 19.26
CA ILE A 199 8.61 9.59 19.06
C ILE A 199 7.84 10.35 20.14
N VAL A 200 8.52 11.26 20.84
CA VAL A 200 7.94 12.12 21.85
C VAL A 200 8.04 13.57 21.37
N GLU A 201 6.89 14.17 21.15
CA GLU A 201 6.80 15.60 20.82
C GLU A 201 7.15 16.46 22.02
N LYS A 202 7.79 17.59 21.75
CA LYS A 202 8.02 18.60 22.76
C LYS A 202 6.73 19.40 23.02
N PRO A 203 6.50 19.87 24.25
CA PRO A 203 5.37 20.76 24.53
C PRO A 203 5.43 22.02 23.64
N ILE A 204 4.28 22.41 23.11
CA ILE A 204 4.14 23.65 22.35
C ILE A 204 4.20 24.82 23.37
N THR A 205 5.21 25.66 23.27
CA THR A 205 5.45 26.78 24.19
C THR A 205 5.16 28.15 23.57
N GLU A 206 4.96 28.21 22.27
CA GLU A 206 4.73 29.44 21.51
C GLU A 206 3.57 29.27 20.51
N ILE A 207 2.96 30.39 20.14
CA ILE A 207 1.93 30.40 19.11
C ILE A 207 2.61 30.18 17.74
N VAL A 208 2.28 29.10 17.07
CA VAL A 208 2.70 28.82 15.70
C VAL A 208 1.71 29.45 14.73
N LYS A 209 2.18 30.29 13.81
CA LYS A 209 1.37 30.88 12.74
C LYS A 209 1.84 30.33 11.41
N ARG A 210 0.89 29.88 10.59
CA ARG A 210 1.09 29.46 9.19
C ARG A 210 0.27 30.37 8.28
N THR A 211 0.80 30.73 7.11
CA THR A 211 0.15 31.59 6.09
C THR A 211 0.21 30.89 4.73
#